data_fd7c1212cf447b8f2f23241a88783932
#
_entry.id   fd7c1212cf447b8f2f23241a88783932
#
_cell.length_a   1.000
_cell.length_b   1.000
_cell.length_c   1.000
_cell.angle_alpha   90.00
_cell.angle_beta   90.00
_cell.angle_gamma   90.00
#
_symmetry.space_group_name_H-M   'P 1'
#
loop_
_entity.id
_entity.type
_entity.pdbx_description
1 polymer ?
#
loop_
_entity_poly.entity_id
_entity_poly.type
_entity_poly.pdbx_seq_one_letter_code
_entity_poly.pdbx_strand_id
1 'polypeptide(L)'
;MKRSAYRVVHLDAGRKYFSSENLRKFIDNCAAAGFGQLELYLSDHQGLRLALGDMRVVTPQGEYDLSGAPGDGFGEEGNEPDGTGKFLTEAEMDALIAYAAGKGVEIVPAFGAPGHLGAVLMQPDAGGLRYPGSRGSVDITRAEGRDFALALLEKYVKYFASRGCRFFNFCADEFANDLGEHRMGYEMIYQNGMYKEHFVPFFNAMAALVKRYGMTPRCFNDGVYYNEDSEGVEPDRGVEVCYWTHGWEGYRLASAAYLAAKGFTLINADSAFYWVLGKNEWPDGPAKAAGFEPDRFNNCEGSTEADGAMMCFWCDMADSDGPDEGAAVAEKAAGVIAEFGRTLERKCR
;
A
#
# COMPACT_ATOMS: atom_id res chain seq x y z
N MET A 1 -21.50 -5.88 5.27
CA MET A 1 -20.66 -6.02 4.06
C MET A 1 -21.45 -6.78 3.01
N LYS A 2 -21.39 -6.37 1.75
CA LYS A 2 -22.11 -7.01 0.63
C LYS A 2 -21.58 -8.44 0.39
N ARG A 3 -22.45 -9.35 -0.08
CA ARG A 3 -22.09 -10.76 -0.32
C ARG A 3 -21.02 -10.94 -1.43
N SER A 4 -20.88 -9.96 -2.33
CA SER A 4 -19.89 -9.90 -3.41
C SER A 4 -18.65 -9.09 -3.06
N ALA A 5 -18.44 -8.81 -1.80
CA ALA A 5 -17.40 -7.91 -1.33
C ALA A 5 -15.99 -8.46 -1.56
N TYR A 6 -15.05 -7.57 -1.78
CA TYR A 6 -13.63 -7.89 -1.87
C TYR A 6 -13.14 -8.50 -0.56
N ARG A 7 -12.38 -9.59 -0.69
CA ARG A 7 -11.63 -10.19 0.41
C ARG A 7 -10.17 -10.16 0.06
N VAL A 8 -9.41 -9.34 0.76
CA VAL A 8 -8.02 -9.02 0.45
C VAL A 8 -7.11 -9.41 1.60
N VAL A 9 -6.01 -10.05 1.29
CA VAL A 9 -4.84 -10.13 2.16
C VAL A 9 -3.81 -9.16 1.61
N HIS A 10 -3.36 -8.21 2.42
CA HIS A 10 -2.26 -7.31 2.10
C HIS A 10 -0.99 -7.82 2.78
N LEU A 11 0.11 -7.84 2.04
CA LEU A 11 1.43 -8.23 2.51
C LEU A 11 2.46 -7.18 2.16
N ASP A 12 3.15 -6.69 3.17
CA ASP A 12 4.30 -5.82 3.02
C ASP A 12 5.54 -6.62 2.58
N ALA A 13 5.64 -6.79 1.27
CA ALA A 13 6.80 -7.36 0.61
C ALA A 13 7.79 -6.29 0.12
N GLY A 14 7.60 -5.04 0.51
CA GLY A 14 8.50 -3.92 0.23
C GLY A 14 9.59 -3.80 1.29
N ARG A 15 9.19 -3.75 2.57
CA ARG A 15 10.14 -3.66 3.69
C ARG A 15 10.92 -4.97 3.86
N LYS A 16 10.23 -6.13 3.85
CA LYS A 16 10.86 -7.46 3.95
C LYS A 16 10.80 -8.20 2.62
N TYR A 17 11.90 -8.87 2.25
CA TYR A 17 11.92 -9.74 1.08
C TYR A 17 11.22 -11.07 1.35
N PHE A 18 10.38 -11.46 0.41
CA PHE A 18 9.75 -12.78 0.38
C PHE A 18 10.17 -13.53 -0.87
N SER A 19 10.71 -14.75 -0.70
CA SER A 19 10.99 -15.61 -1.85
C SER A 19 9.71 -16.03 -2.57
N SER A 20 9.83 -16.39 -3.85
CA SER A 20 8.69 -16.92 -4.62
C SER A 20 8.02 -18.12 -3.94
N GLU A 21 8.78 -18.95 -3.22
CA GLU A 21 8.23 -20.08 -2.46
C GLU A 21 7.34 -19.60 -1.31
N ASN A 22 7.79 -18.60 -0.54
CA ASN A 22 7.03 -18.09 0.60
C ASN A 22 5.80 -17.27 0.14
N LEU A 23 5.89 -16.54 -0.98
CA LEU A 23 4.73 -15.88 -1.59
C LEU A 23 3.67 -16.89 -2.08
N ARG A 24 4.08 -18.04 -2.60
CA ARG A 24 3.13 -19.12 -2.95
C ARG A 24 2.39 -19.66 -1.73
N LYS A 25 3.02 -19.73 -0.55
CA LYS A 25 2.33 -20.10 0.70
C LYS A 25 1.23 -19.08 1.04
N PHE A 26 1.47 -17.78 0.87
CA PHE A 26 0.44 -16.77 1.03
C PHE A 26 -0.72 -16.95 0.03
N ILE A 27 -0.41 -17.20 -1.24
CA ILE A 27 -1.42 -17.46 -2.28
C ILE A 27 -2.27 -18.68 -1.92
N ASP A 28 -1.64 -19.78 -1.49
CA ASP A 28 -2.35 -21.00 -1.09
C ASP A 28 -3.24 -20.76 0.15
N ASN A 29 -2.75 -20.00 1.13
CA ASN A 29 -3.52 -19.62 2.31
C ASN A 29 -4.72 -18.73 1.96
N CYS A 30 -4.53 -17.77 1.05
CA CYS A 30 -5.62 -16.95 0.51
C CYS A 30 -6.69 -17.80 -0.15
N ALA A 31 -6.31 -18.67 -1.07
CA ALA A 31 -7.22 -19.54 -1.78
C ALA A 31 -7.99 -20.46 -0.82
N ALA A 32 -7.30 -21.10 0.14
CA ALA A 32 -7.89 -21.98 1.13
C ALA A 32 -8.88 -21.28 2.07
N ALA A 33 -8.67 -20.00 2.36
CA ALA A 33 -9.51 -19.20 3.25
C ALA A 33 -10.56 -18.35 2.50
N GLY A 34 -10.70 -18.50 1.18
CA GLY A 34 -11.72 -17.81 0.37
C GLY A 34 -11.42 -16.33 0.10
N PHE A 35 -10.13 -15.94 0.09
CA PHE A 35 -9.68 -14.64 -0.35
C PHE A 35 -9.42 -14.67 -1.86
N GLY A 36 -10.01 -13.69 -2.58
CA GLY A 36 -9.84 -13.55 -4.02
C GLY A 36 -8.67 -12.66 -4.42
N GLN A 37 -8.03 -11.97 -3.47
CA GLN A 37 -6.94 -11.03 -3.75
C GLN A 37 -5.81 -11.16 -2.73
N LEU A 38 -4.57 -11.17 -3.24
CA LEU A 38 -3.35 -10.94 -2.48
C LEU A 38 -2.72 -9.64 -2.96
N GLU A 39 -2.78 -8.60 -2.14
CA GLU A 39 -2.15 -7.32 -2.43
C GLU A 39 -0.70 -7.36 -1.94
N LEU A 40 0.23 -7.10 -2.85
CA LEU A 40 1.66 -7.07 -2.57
C LEU A 40 2.18 -5.63 -2.59
N TYR A 41 2.57 -5.14 -1.43
CA TYR A 41 3.27 -3.86 -1.28
C TYR A 41 4.74 -4.08 -1.60
N LEU A 42 5.25 -3.42 -2.65
CA LEU A 42 6.53 -3.79 -3.28
C LEU A 42 7.64 -2.77 -3.09
N SER A 43 7.35 -1.62 -2.49
CA SER A 43 8.28 -0.50 -2.37
C SER A 43 8.07 0.27 -1.07
N ASP A 44 9.16 0.53 -0.34
CA ASP A 44 9.19 1.38 0.85
C ASP A 44 10.59 2.00 1.05
N HIS A 45 10.84 2.54 2.25
CA HIS A 45 12.16 3.04 2.64
C HIS A 45 13.18 1.90 2.74
N GLN A 46 12.78 0.77 3.34
CA GLN A 46 13.64 -0.38 3.58
C GLN A 46 13.91 -1.22 2.32
N GLY A 47 13.13 -1.06 1.26
CA GLY A 47 13.40 -1.83 0.05
C GLY A 47 12.51 -1.54 -1.14
N LEU A 48 13.02 -1.92 -2.32
CA LEU A 48 12.28 -2.06 -3.57
C LEU A 48 12.40 -3.51 -4.01
N ARG A 49 11.30 -4.25 -3.96
CA ARG A 49 11.35 -5.72 -4.07
C ARG A 49 10.90 -6.30 -5.41
N LEU A 50 10.72 -5.46 -6.42
CA LEU A 50 10.50 -5.90 -7.80
C LEU A 50 11.37 -5.10 -8.76
N ALA A 51 12.31 -5.78 -9.42
CA ALA A 51 13.08 -5.20 -10.51
C ALA A 51 12.37 -5.43 -11.86
N LEU A 52 12.19 -4.35 -12.62
CA LEU A 52 11.76 -4.44 -14.01
C LEU A 52 12.98 -4.53 -14.94
N GLY A 53 12.82 -5.08 -16.13
CA GLY A 53 13.92 -5.25 -17.09
C GLY A 53 14.57 -3.93 -17.54
N ASP A 54 13.84 -2.82 -17.45
CA ASP A 54 14.38 -1.47 -17.62
C ASP A 54 13.97 -0.60 -16.44
N MET A 55 14.91 -0.25 -15.59
CA MET A 55 14.74 0.60 -14.42
C MET A 55 14.99 2.09 -14.67
N ARG A 56 15.18 2.53 -15.91
CA ARG A 56 15.33 3.94 -16.24
C ARG A 56 13.97 4.63 -16.30
N VAL A 57 13.86 5.77 -15.66
CA VAL A 57 12.68 6.63 -15.70
C VAL A 57 12.97 7.84 -16.57
N VAL A 58 12.19 8.03 -17.62
CA VAL A 58 12.35 9.14 -18.58
C VAL A 58 11.20 10.12 -18.40
N THR A 59 11.55 11.39 -18.24
CA THR A 59 10.60 12.51 -18.08
C THR A 59 10.98 13.65 -19.04
N PRO A 60 10.12 14.66 -19.19
CA PRO A 60 10.50 15.86 -19.96
C PRO A 60 11.73 16.61 -19.41
N GLN A 61 12.07 16.44 -18.12
CA GLN A 61 13.17 17.11 -17.46
C GLN A 61 14.48 16.31 -17.52
N GLY A 62 14.42 15.00 -17.73
CA GLY A 62 15.62 14.17 -17.76
C GLY A 62 15.35 12.67 -17.70
N GLU A 63 16.45 11.93 -17.63
CA GLU A 63 16.47 10.49 -17.44
C GLU A 63 17.11 10.18 -16.10
N TYR A 64 16.52 9.22 -15.37
CA TYR A 64 16.92 8.80 -14.03
C TYR A 64 17.20 7.31 -14.05
N ASP A 65 18.42 6.90 -13.75
CA ASP A 65 18.80 5.50 -13.65
C ASP A 65 18.51 4.96 -12.24
N LEU A 66 17.57 4.05 -12.16
CA LEU A 66 17.17 3.37 -10.93
C LEU A 66 17.63 1.90 -10.90
N SER A 67 18.59 1.51 -11.72
CA SER A 67 19.08 0.11 -11.77
C SER A 67 19.67 -0.38 -10.45
N GLY A 68 20.13 0.53 -9.61
CA GLY A 68 20.62 0.24 -8.26
C GLY A 68 19.56 0.27 -7.16
N ALA A 69 18.29 0.57 -7.47
CA ALA A 69 17.25 0.68 -6.47
C ALA A 69 16.68 -0.67 -5.96
N PRO A 70 16.56 -1.73 -6.80
CA PRO A 70 16.05 -3.01 -6.31
C PRO A 70 16.95 -3.64 -5.24
N GLY A 71 16.34 -4.15 -4.18
CA GLY A 71 16.98 -4.72 -3.01
C GLY A 71 16.72 -3.90 -1.75
N ASP A 72 17.70 -3.89 -0.84
CA ASP A 72 17.61 -3.14 0.41
C ASP A 72 17.75 -1.63 0.19
N GLY A 73 16.85 -0.90 0.83
CA GLY A 73 16.89 0.55 0.91
C GLY A 73 17.64 1.04 2.16
N PHE A 74 17.07 2.02 2.85
CA PHE A 74 17.62 2.49 4.12
C PHE A 74 16.68 2.22 5.28
N GLY A 75 17.27 1.99 6.47
CA GLY A 75 16.54 1.89 7.72
C GLY A 75 16.43 3.23 8.45
N GLU A 76 15.55 3.21 9.44
CA GLU A 76 15.48 4.19 10.51
C GLU A 76 15.76 3.46 11.82
N GLU A 77 16.12 4.17 12.89
CA GLU A 77 16.45 3.51 14.16
C GLU A 77 15.32 2.58 14.61
N GLY A 78 15.61 1.28 14.68
CA GLY A 78 14.66 0.22 15.02
C GLY A 78 13.77 -0.28 13.87
N ASN A 79 14.01 0.17 12.63
CA ASN A 79 13.31 -0.26 11.42
C ASN A 79 14.32 -0.50 10.29
N GLU A 80 15.28 -1.39 10.49
CA GLU A 80 16.30 -1.69 9.50
C GLU A 80 15.78 -2.59 8.37
N PRO A 81 16.36 -2.54 7.15
CA PRO A 81 16.10 -3.53 6.10
C PRO A 81 16.39 -4.95 6.59
N ASP A 82 15.80 -5.94 5.94
CA ASP A 82 16.00 -7.35 6.29
C ASP A 82 17.41 -7.91 6.00
N GLY A 83 18.26 -7.14 5.35
CA GLY A 83 19.67 -7.45 5.08
C GLY A 83 19.88 -8.51 3.99
N THR A 84 18.84 -8.89 3.25
CA THR A 84 18.97 -9.89 2.19
C THR A 84 19.56 -9.31 0.90
N GLY A 85 19.35 -8.03 0.63
CA GLY A 85 19.68 -7.39 -0.65
C GLY A 85 18.90 -7.97 -1.86
N LYS A 86 17.90 -8.83 -1.59
CA LYS A 86 17.17 -9.57 -2.63
C LYS A 86 15.93 -8.82 -3.12
N PHE A 87 15.51 -9.16 -4.32
CA PHE A 87 14.30 -8.68 -4.96
C PHE A 87 13.75 -9.73 -5.93
N LEU A 88 12.51 -9.60 -6.33
CA LEU A 88 11.89 -10.42 -7.37
C LEU A 88 12.25 -9.88 -8.75
N THR A 89 12.51 -10.78 -9.68
CA THR A 89 12.61 -10.48 -11.11
C THR A 89 11.22 -10.47 -11.76
N GLU A 90 11.11 -9.89 -12.96
CA GLU A 90 9.89 -9.99 -13.78
C GLU A 90 9.46 -11.45 -13.98
N ALA A 91 10.42 -12.36 -14.27
CA ALA A 91 10.11 -13.77 -14.50
C ALA A 91 9.52 -14.47 -13.26
N GLU A 92 10.01 -14.13 -12.07
CA GLU A 92 9.46 -14.65 -10.81
C GLU A 92 8.07 -14.08 -10.54
N MET A 93 7.86 -12.79 -10.76
CA MET A 93 6.56 -12.15 -10.61
C MET A 93 5.54 -12.68 -11.63
N ASP A 94 5.93 -12.87 -12.89
CA ASP A 94 5.09 -13.48 -13.93
C ASP A 94 4.64 -14.89 -13.52
N ALA A 95 5.56 -15.69 -12.97
CA ALA A 95 5.24 -17.04 -12.47
C ALA A 95 4.31 -17.00 -11.24
N LEU A 96 4.44 -16.00 -10.36
CA LEU A 96 3.56 -15.80 -9.21
C LEU A 96 2.15 -15.37 -9.65
N ILE A 97 2.04 -14.45 -10.60
CA ILE A 97 0.74 -14.01 -11.15
C ILE A 97 0.00 -15.20 -11.78
N ALA A 98 0.71 -16.00 -12.60
CA ALA A 98 0.13 -17.20 -13.21
C ALA A 98 -0.29 -18.24 -12.16
N TYR A 99 0.53 -18.46 -11.14
CA TYR A 99 0.23 -19.39 -10.04
C TYR A 99 -1.01 -18.95 -9.26
N ALA A 100 -1.08 -17.67 -8.88
CA ALA A 100 -2.21 -17.10 -8.16
C ALA A 100 -3.52 -17.21 -8.97
N ALA A 101 -3.48 -16.88 -10.26
CA ALA A 101 -4.62 -17.02 -11.15
C ALA A 101 -5.12 -18.48 -11.23
N GLY A 102 -4.20 -19.45 -11.26
CA GLY A 102 -4.54 -20.89 -11.22
C GLY A 102 -5.20 -21.35 -9.90
N LYS A 103 -5.06 -20.55 -8.84
CA LYS A 103 -5.70 -20.78 -7.53
C LYS A 103 -6.97 -19.94 -7.32
N GLY A 104 -7.35 -19.11 -8.30
CA GLY A 104 -8.48 -18.18 -8.17
C GLY A 104 -8.16 -16.96 -7.30
N VAL A 105 -6.89 -16.64 -7.10
CA VAL A 105 -6.40 -15.46 -6.38
C VAL A 105 -5.79 -14.49 -7.39
N GLU A 106 -6.12 -13.21 -7.29
CA GLU A 106 -5.53 -12.15 -8.09
C GLU A 106 -4.41 -11.47 -7.29
N ILE A 107 -3.25 -11.29 -7.92
CA ILE A 107 -2.20 -10.41 -7.38
C ILE A 107 -2.61 -8.97 -7.66
N VAL A 108 -2.69 -8.17 -6.59
CA VAL A 108 -2.91 -6.73 -6.66
C VAL A 108 -1.58 -6.05 -6.30
N PRO A 109 -0.90 -5.36 -7.22
CA PRO A 109 0.30 -4.62 -6.88
C PRO A 109 -0.04 -3.37 -6.05
N ALA A 110 0.78 -3.10 -5.04
CA ALA A 110 0.77 -1.86 -4.30
C ALA A 110 2.16 -1.22 -4.35
N PHE A 111 2.21 0.06 -4.72
CA PHE A 111 3.43 0.82 -4.86
C PHE A 111 3.21 2.25 -4.38
N GLY A 112 3.84 2.64 -3.26
CA GLY A 112 3.62 3.93 -2.61
C GLY A 112 4.07 5.12 -3.46
N ALA A 113 3.20 6.14 -3.60
CA ALA A 113 3.53 7.46 -4.11
C ALA A 113 2.51 8.49 -3.59
N PRO A 114 2.90 9.72 -3.26
CA PRO A 114 4.26 10.30 -3.35
C PRO A 114 5.18 10.02 -2.15
N GLY A 115 4.67 9.38 -1.10
CA GLY A 115 5.43 8.90 0.06
C GLY A 115 5.99 7.50 -0.16
N HIS A 116 6.71 6.97 0.86
CA HIS A 116 7.24 5.61 0.88
C HIS A 116 8.15 5.23 -0.31
N LEU A 117 8.86 6.21 -0.87
CA LEU A 117 9.78 6.04 -2.01
C LEU A 117 11.25 6.07 -1.61
N GLY A 118 11.57 5.86 -0.34
CA GLY A 118 12.94 6.03 0.16
C GLY A 118 13.98 5.19 -0.56
N ALA A 119 13.72 3.91 -0.83
CA ALA A 119 14.64 3.05 -1.58
C ALA A 119 14.94 3.57 -3.00
N VAL A 120 13.96 4.20 -3.64
CA VAL A 120 14.13 4.86 -4.94
C VAL A 120 14.88 6.17 -4.81
N LEU A 121 14.49 7.01 -3.85
CA LEU A 121 15.03 8.35 -3.68
C LEU A 121 16.46 8.39 -3.11
N MET A 122 16.95 7.26 -2.59
CA MET A 122 18.36 7.15 -2.20
C MET A 122 19.31 6.99 -3.41
N GLN A 123 18.77 6.70 -4.60
CA GLN A 123 19.58 6.61 -5.80
C GLN A 123 20.14 7.98 -6.20
N PRO A 124 21.42 8.04 -6.68
CA PRO A 124 22.08 9.31 -6.98
C PRO A 124 21.27 10.23 -7.89
N ASP A 125 20.66 9.70 -8.93
CA ASP A 125 19.91 10.48 -9.90
C ASP A 125 18.57 10.99 -9.36
N ALA A 126 17.95 10.26 -8.42
CA ALA A 126 16.64 10.59 -7.86
C ALA A 126 16.71 11.43 -6.56
N GLY A 127 17.87 11.50 -5.92
CA GLY A 127 18.01 12.14 -4.61
C GLY A 127 17.63 13.62 -4.57
N GLY A 128 17.79 14.35 -5.69
CA GLY A 128 17.40 15.75 -5.85
C GLY A 128 15.90 16.00 -5.97
N LEU A 129 15.09 14.92 -6.07
CA LEU A 129 13.63 14.98 -6.22
C LEU A 129 12.88 14.90 -4.89
N ARG A 130 13.59 14.78 -3.77
CA ARG A 130 13.01 14.68 -2.43
C ARG A 130 12.27 15.95 -2.03
N TYR A 131 11.14 15.77 -1.38
CA TYR A 131 10.48 16.85 -0.66
C TYR A 131 11.43 17.42 0.41
N PRO A 132 11.48 18.76 0.59
CA PRO A 132 12.44 19.38 1.51
C PRO A 132 12.38 18.80 2.92
N GLY A 133 13.50 18.24 3.37
CA GLY A 133 13.64 17.57 4.67
C GLY A 133 13.25 16.11 4.71
N SER A 134 12.40 15.62 3.81
CA SER A 134 11.99 14.22 3.75
C SER A 134 13.05 13.33 3.08
N ARG A 135 13.20 12.12 3.57
CA ARG A 135 14.03 11.08 2.96
C ARG A 135 13.22 10.18 2.02
N GLY A 136 11.91 10.06 2.26
CA GLY A 136 11.04 9.08 1.64
C GLY A 136 9.95 9.63 0.72
N SER A 137 9.79 10.95 0.63
CA SER A 137 8.73 11.55 -0.19
C SER A 137 9.27 12.37 -1.35
N VAL A 138 8.63 12.25 -2.51
CA VAL A 138 8.93 13.07 -3.69
C VAL A 138 8.34 14.47 -3.52
N ASP A 139 9.05 15.49 -3.97
CA ASP A 139 8.57 16.87 -4.00
C ASP A 139 7.52 17.07 -5.10
N ILE A 140 6.26 16.88 -4.75
CA ILE A 140 5.13 17.09 -5.65
C ILE A 140 4.78 18.56 -5.88
N THR A 141 5.43 19.50 -5.22
CA THR A 141 5.26 20.93 -5.49
C THR A 141 5.98 21.36 -6.76
N ARG A 142 6.99 20.58 -7.17
CA ARG A 142 7.78 20.79 -8.39
C ARG A 142 7.29 19.88 -9.52
N ALA A 143 7.24 20.42 -10.73
CA ALA A 143 6.88 19.65 -11.93
C ALA A 143 7.78 18.42 -12.12
N GLU A 144 9.08 18.57 -11.88
CA GLU A 144 10.08 17.52 -12.01
C GLU A 144 9.78 16.32 -11.10
N GLY A 145 9.45 16.56 -9.83
CA GLY A 145 9.08 15.49 -8.89
C GLY A 145 7.76 14.80 -9.28
N ARG A 146 6.75 15.57 -9.69
CA ARG A 146 5.47 15.01 -10.16
C ARG A 146 5.66 14.14 -11.40
N ASP A 147 6.40 14.63 -12.40
CA ASP A 147 6.62 13.90 -13.64
C ASP A 147 7.43 12.63 -13.42
N PHE A 148 8.44 12.70 -12.55
CA PHE A 148 9.23 11.52 -12.15
C PHE A 148 8.36 10.47 -11.46
N ALA A 149 7.59 10.85 -10.43
CA ALA A 149 6.77 9.91 -9.68
C ALA A 149 5.69 9.26 -10.57
N LEU A 150 5.05 10.04 -11.46
CA LEU A 150 4.08 9.50 -12.42
C LEU A 150 4.74 8.57 -13.44
N ALA A 151 5.91 8.91 -13.97
CA ALA A 151 6.63 8.07 -14.92
C ALA A 151 7.14 6.76 -14.28
N LEU A 152 7.60 6.82 -13.03
CA LEU A 152 7.96 5.64 -12.26
C LEU A 152 6.75 4.73 -12.03
N LEU A 153 5.64 5.30 -11.55
CA LEU A 153 4.39 4.57 -11.31
C LEU A 153 3.88 3.93 -12.60
N GLU A 154 3.96 4.65 -13.73
CA GLU A 154 3.53 4.15 -15.04
C GLU A 154 4.26 2.88 -15.47
N LYS A 155 5.56 2.74 -15.16
CA LYS A 155 6.32 1.52 -15.47
C LYS A 155 5.69 0.31 -14.80
N TYR A 156 5.38 0.41 -13.50
CA TYR A 156 4.76 -0.69 -12.75
C TYR A 156 3.30 -0.92 -13.17
N VAL A 157 2.51 0.13 -13.34
CA VAL A 157 1.13 0.02 -13.85
C VAL A 157 1.09 -0.70 -15.19
N LYS A 158 1.93 -0.27 -16.14
CA LYS A 158 2.03 -0.89 -17.48
C LYS A 158 2.46 -2.36 -17.39
N TYR A 159 3.43 -2.66 -16.53
CA TYR A 159 3.89 -4.03 -16.31
C TYR A 159 2.73 -4.93 -15.86
N PHE A 160 2.05 -4.58 -14.77
CA PHE A 160 0.97 -5.40 -14.21
C PHE A 160 -0.28 -5.43 -15.08
N ALA A 161 -0.66 -4.32 -15.72
CA ALA A 161 -1.77 -4.27 -16.67
C ALA A 161 -1.55 -5.26 -17.84
N SER A 162 -0.33 -5.36 -18.36
CA SER A 162 0.00 -6.28 -19.45
C SER A 162 -0.06 -7.76 -19.06
N ARG A 163 -0.10 -8.07 -17.75
CA ARG A 163 -0.27 -9.41 -17.16
C ARG A 163 -1.72 -9.70 -16.75
N GLY A 164 -2.64 -8.77 -17.03
CA GLY A 164 -4.05 -8.92 -16.77
C GLY A 164 -4.48 -8.61 -15.33
N CYS A 165 -3.62 -7.98 -14.51
CA CYS A 165 -4.00 -7.47 -13.20
C CYS A 165 -5.02 -6.33 -13.38
N ARG A 166 -6.10 -6.37 -12.60
CA ARG A 166 -7.23 -5.44 -12.76
C ARG A 166 -7.20 -4.28 -11.79
N PHE A 167 -6.41 -4.36 -10.73
CA PHE A 167 -6.32 -3.36 -9.68
C PHE A 167 -4.87 -2.92 -9.50
N PHE A 168 -4.68 -1.66 -9.08
CA PHE A 168 -3.39 -1.13 -8.70
C PHE A 168 -3.56 -0.17 -7.51
N ASN A 169 -2.89 -0.46 -6.40
CA ASN A 169 -2.88 0.40 -5.23
C ASN A 169 -1.66 1.34 -5.30
N PHE A 170 -1.90 2.64 -5.49
CA PHE A 170 -0.85 3.66 -5.45
C PHE A 170 -0.62 4.22 -4.04
N CYS A 171 -1.27 3.66 -3.04
CA CYS A 171 -1.15 3.93 -1.60
C CYS A 171 -1.58 5.34 -1.22
N ALA A 172 -0.78 6.37 -1.48
CA ALA A 172 -1.02 7.78 -1.18
C ALA A 172 -1.18 8.11 0.31
N ASP A 173 -0.67 7.23 1.17
CA ASP A 173 -0.64 7.37 2.62
C ASP A 173 0.63 8.07 3.09
N GLU A 174 0.57 8.61 4.28
CA GLU A 174 1.68 9.14 5.09
C GLU A 174 2.71 10.00 4.34
N PHE A 175 2.26 10.82 3.39
CA PHE A 175 3.15 11.72 2.65
C PHE A 175 3.95 12.63 3.58
N ALA A 176 5.28 12.63 3.43
CA ALA A 176 6.22 13.40 4.24
C ALA A 176 6.09 13.16 5.77
N ASN A 177 5.71 11.96 6.16
CA ASN A 177 5.49 11.56 7.55
C ASN A 177 6.78 11.59 8.40
N ASP A 178 7.92 11.57 7.74
CA ASP A 178 9.26 11.63 8.35
C ASP A 178 9.72 13.05 8.71
N LEU A 179 8.87 14.08 8.57
CA LEU A 179 9.24 15.50 8.77
C LEU A 179 9.02 16.04 10.17
N GLY A 180 8.60 15.29 11.14
CA GLY A 180 8.43 15.89 12.44
C GLY A 180 7.89 15.00 13.53
N GLU A 181 8.24 15.34 14.73
CA GLU A 181 8.02 14.57 15.95
C GLU A 181 6.55 14.28 16.27
N HIS A 182 5.59 15.01 15.71
CA HIS A 182 4.18 14.91 16.09
C HIS A 182 3.19 15.18 14.98
N ARG A 183 3.65 15.28 13.70
CA ARG A 183 2.76 15.72 12.61
C ARG A 183 2.94 14.86 11.40
N MET A 184 1.87 14.25 11.01
CA MET A 184 1.75 13.61 9.70
C MET A 184 1.88 14.67 8.60
N GLY A 185 2.56 14.34 7.51
CA GLY A 185 2.80 15.27 6.39
C GLY A 185 1.53 15.89 5.83
N TYR A 186 0.39 15.20 5.91
CA TYR A 186 -0.90 15.74 5.49
C TYR A 186 -1.34 16.95 6.30
N GLU A 187 -1.11 16.99 7.61
CA GLU A 187 -1.43 18.14 8.43
C GLU A 187 -0.62 19.37 7.99
N MET A 188 0.68 19.19 7.75
CA MET A 188 1.55 20.26 7.24
C MET A 188 1.11 20.76 5.87
N ILE A 189 0.79 19.83 4.96
CA ILE A 189 0.33 20.14 3.60
C ILE A 189 -0.99 20.89 3.67
N TYR A 190 -1.94 20.43 4.49
CA TYR A 190 -3.26 21.04 4.63
C TYR A 190 -3.16 22.47 5.19
N GLN A 191 -2.41 22.65 6.28
CA GLN A 191 -2.23 23.99 6.89
C GLN A 191 -1.56 24.99 5.97
N ASN A 192 -0.66 24.54 5.09
CA ASN A 192 0.04 25.38 4.13
C ASN A 192 -0.70 25.54 2.79
N GLY A 193 -1.91 25.03 2.67
CA GLY A 193 -2.68 25.04 1.41
C GLY A 193 -2.21 24.01 0.37
N MET A 194 -1.11 23.34 0.59
CA MET A 194 -0.50 22.40 -0.36
C MET A 194 -1.40 21.21 -0.71
N TYR A 195 -2.25 20.79 0.22
CA TYR A 195 -3.16 19.67 -0.01
C TYR A 195 -4.03 19.90 -1.27
N LYS A 196 -4.67 21.06 -1.38
CA LYS A 196 -5.54 21.37 -2.52
C LYS A 196 -4.78 21.79 -3.78
N GLU A 197 -3.64 22.45 -3.62
CA GLU A 197 -2.87 22.97 -4.76
C GLU A 197 -2.00 21.90 -5.44
N HIS A 198 -1.49 20.94 -4.67
CA HIS A 198 -0.52 19.97 -5.17
C HIS A 198 -0.94 18.52 -4.94
N PHE A 199 -1.36 18.15 -3.73
CA PHE A 199 -1.60 16.75 -3.39
C PHE A 199 -2.82 16.19 -4.12
N VAL A 200 -4.00 16.83 -4.02
CA VAL A 200 -5.22 16.32 -4.69
C VAL A 200 -5.09 16.30 -6.22
N PRO A 201 -4.53 17.32 -6.89
CA PRO A 201 -4.24 17.21 -8.32
C PRO A 201 -3.28 16.06 -8.67
N PHE A 202 -2.25 15.81 -7.87
CA PHE A 202 -1.33 14.71 -8.08
C PHE A 202 -2.02 13.35 -7.83
N PHE A 203 -2.79 13.21 -6.75
CA PHE A 203 -3.63 12.05 -6.48
C PHE A 203 -4.54 11.71 -7.67
N ASN A 204 -5.24 12.72 -8.21
CA ASN A 204 -6.09 12.55 -9.38
C ASN A 204 -5.31 12.16 -10.64
N ALA A 205 -4.09 12.66 -10.80
CA ALA A 205 -3.21 12.27 -11.90
C ALA A 205 -2.77 10.79 -11.80
N MET A 206 -2.45 10.30 -10.60
CA MET A 206 -2.16 8.88 -10.35
C MET A 206 -3.38 8.00 -10.66
N ALA A 207 -4.57 8.40 -10.20
CA ALA A 207 -5.82 7.69 -10.49
C ALA A 207 -6.12 7.62 -12.00
N ALA A 208 -5.96 8.75 -12.70
CA ALA A 208 -6.13 8.81 -14.15
C ALA A 208 -5.11 7.93 -14.90
N LEU A 209 -3.86 7.90 -14.42
CA LEU A 209 -2.82 7.04 -14.95
C LEU A 209 -3.22 5.56 -14.87
N VAL A 210 -3.64 5.08 -13.70
CA VAL A 210 -4.05 3.68 -13.51
C VAL A 210 -5.25 3.34 -14.41
N LYS A 211 -6.25 4.21 -14.47
CA LYS A 211 -7.44 4.04 -15.32
C LYS A 211 -7.11 3.99 -16.82
N ARG A 212 -6.10 4.76 -17.28
CA ARG A 212 -5.65 4.77 -18.67
C ARG A 212 -5.17 3.39 -19.14
N TYR A 213 -4.65 2.56 -18.23
CA TYR A 213 -4.25 1.18 -18.50
C TYR A 213 -5.37 0.15 -18.25
N GLY A 214 -6.61 0.61 -18.05
CA GLY A 214 -7.78 -0.26 -17.84
C GLY A 214 -7.84 -0.91 -16.46
N MET A 215 -7.02 -0.45 -15.50
CA MET A 215 -7.01 -0.94 -14.13
C MET A 215 -7.88 -0.05 -13.23
N THR A 216 -8.37 -0.62 -12.13
CA THR A 216 -9.07 0.10 -11.07
C THR A 216 -8.03 0.65 -10.08
N PRO A 217 -7.97 1.97 -9.86
CA PRO A 217 -7.06 2.55 -8.88
C PRO A 217 -7.55 2.30 -7.47
N ARG A 218 -6.61 2.05 -6.56
CA ARG A 218 -6.83 1.87 -5.13
C ARG A 218 -5.85 2.74 -4.35
N CYS A 219 -6.23 3.17 -3.14
CA CYS A 219 -5.37 3.92 -2.22
C CYS A 219 -5.70 3.60 -0.76
N PHE A 220 -4.84 4.02 0.18
CA PHE A 220 -5.23 4.18 1.59
C PHE A 220 -5.94 5.51 1.80
N ASN A 221 -6.65 5.66 2.92
CA ASN A 221 -7.60 6.78 3.05
C ASN A 221 -7.00 8.14 3.41
N ASP A 222 -5.71 8.25 3.66
CA ASP A 222 -5.06 9.48 4.15
C ASP A 222 -5.25 10.68 3.22
N GLY A 223 -5.08 10.45 1.91
CA GLY A 223 -5.22 11.50 0.88
C GLY A 223 -6.66 11.82 0.48
N VAL A 224 -7.65 11.18 1.09
CA VAL A 224 -9.04 11.24 0.64
C VAL A 224 -9.87 12.11 1.59
N TYR A 225 -9.94 13.41 1.35
CA TYR A 225 -10.61 14.43 2.15
C TYR A 225 -10.08 14.55 3.59
N TYR A 226 -9.01 15.33 3.75
CA TYR A 226 -8.53 15.69 5.07
C TYR A 226 -9.58 16.58 5.81
N ASN A 227 -9.91 16.25 7.07
CA ASN A 227 -10.95 16.93 7.86
C ASN A 227 -12.32 17.06 7.17
N GLU A 228 -12.66 16.15 6.24
CA GLU A 228 -13.90 16.21 5.45
C GLU A 228 -14.03 17.49 4.58
N ASP A 229 -12.92 18.18 4.33
CA ASP A 229 -12.88 19.37 3.50
C ASP A 229 -13.10 19.04 2.03
N SER A 230 -14.28 19.47 1.51
CA SER A 230 -14.70 19.29 0.12
C SER A 230 -14.64 20.57 -0.70
N GLU A 231 -14.01 21.63 -0.20
CA GLU A 231 -13.84 22.88 -0.95
C GLU A 231 -12.79 22.72 -2.07
N GLY A 232 -13.07 23.28 -3.24
CA GLY A 232 -12.13 23.28 -4.37
C GLY A 232 -12.02 21.93 -5.08
N VAL A 233 -10.78 21.51 -5.41
CA VAL A 233 -10.52 20.24 -6.11
C VAL A 233 -10.80 19.06 -5.18
N GLU A 234 -11.63 18.11 -5.66
CA GLU A 234 -11.96 16.89 -4.90
C GLU A 234 -11.17 15.68 -5.42
N PRO A 235 -10.84 14.70 -4.54
CA PRO A 235 -10.31 13.42 -4.95
C PRO A 235 -11.22 12.65 -5.90
N ASP A 236 -10.65 11.93 -6.85
CA ASP A 236 -11.37 11.13 -7.85
C ASP A 236 -12.14 9.98 -7.18
N ARG A 237 -13.48 10.03 -7.28
CA ARG A 237 -14.40 9.06 -6.65
C ARG A 237 -14.36 7.66 -7.26
N GLY A 238 -13.68 7.48 -8.37
CA GLY A 238 -13.46 6.17 -8.98
C GLY A 238 -12.25 5.43 -8.41
N VAL A 239 -11.65 5.92 -7.33
CA VAL A 239 -10.60 5.23 -6.57
C VAL A 239 -11.25 4.41 -5.47
N GLU A 240 -10.86 3.13 -5.31
CA GLU A 240 -11.24 2.31 -4.17
C GLU A 240 -10.36 2.66 -2.96
N VAL A 241 -10.96 2.80 -1.79
CA VAL A 241 -10.29 3.28 -0.58
C VAL A 241 -10.12 2.14 0.42
N CYS A 242 -8.87 1.76 0.70
CA CYS A 242 -8.49 0.89 1.81
C CYS A 242 -8.47 1.75 3.09
N TYR A 243 -9.54 1.67 3.87
CA TYR A 243 -9.75 2.53 5.02
C TYR A 243 -9.11 1.91 6.26
N TRP A 244 -8.01 2.50 6.75
CA TRP A 244 -7.24 1.94 7.86
C TRP A 244 -7.47 2.65 9.20
N THR A 245 -7.78 3.97 9.19
CA THR A 245 -8.07 4.73 10.41
C THR A 245 -8.82 6.04 10.11
N HIS A 246 -9.61 6.52 11.08
CA HIS A 246 -10.14 7.90 11.08
C HIS A 246 -9.12 8.91 11.63
N GLY A 247 -7.95 8.41 12.06
CA GLY A 247 -6.91 9.23 12.68
C GLY A 247 -7.05 9.32 14.19
N TRP A 248 -6.42 10.32 14.77
CA TRP A 248 -6.35 10.60 16.19
C TRP A 248 -6.25 12.11 16.45
N GLU A 249 -6.07 12.52 17.70
CA GLU A 249 -5.89 13.94 18.00
C GLU A 249 -4.72 14.55 17.23
N GLY A 250 -5.00 15.63 16.48
CA GLY A 250 -4.02 16.30 15.62
C GLY A 250 -3.85 15.72 14.23
N TYR A 251 -4.48 14.57 13.93
CA TYR A 251 -4.48 13.96 12.59
C TYR A 251 -5.87 13.41 12.27
N ARG A 252 -6.67 14.19 11.57
CA ARG A 252 -8.06 13.84 11.24
C ARG A 252 -8.23 13.59 9.76
N LEU A 253 -8.64 12.39 9.44
CA LEU A 253 -9.04 11.97 8.10
C LEU A 253 -10.56 12.03 7.96
N ALA A 254 -11.07 11.93 6.74
CA ALA A 254 -12.51 11.81 6.55
C ALA A 254 -13.05 10.51 7.15
N SER A 255 -14.23 10.56 7.75
CA SER A 255 -14.88 9.37 8.30
C SER A 255 -15.33 8.41 7.19
N ALA A 256 -15.40 7.11 7.50
CA ALA A 256 -15.91 6.12 6.54
C ALA A 256 -17.34 6.45 6.08
N ALA A 257 -18.19 6.95 6.99
CA ALA A 257 -19.54 7.39 6.65
C ALA A 257 -19.54 8.55 5.65
N TYR A 258 -18.64 9.52 5.84
CA TYR A 258 -18.49 10.64 4.90
C TYR A 258 -18.06 10.15 3.51
N LEU A 259 -17.03 9.29 3.44
CA LEU A 259 -16.58 8.74 2.15
C LEU A 259 -17.64 7.89 1.46
N ALA A 260 -18.40 7.07 2.21
CA ALA A 260 -19.53 6.33 1.68
C ALA A 260 -20.61 7.25 1.12
N ALA A 261 -20.95 8.35 1.82
CA ALA A 261 -21.90 9.36 1.35
C ALA A 261 -21.41 10.10 0.09
N LYS A 262 -20.09 10.24 -0.09
CA LYS A 262 -19.47 10.75 -1.33
C LYS A 262 -19.46 9.73 -2.46
N GLY A 263 -19.79 8.46 -2.21
CA GLY A 263 -19.90 7.41 -3.21
C GLY A 263 -18.61 6.63 -3.47
N PHE A 264 -17.65 6.66 -2.55
CA PHE A 264 -16.46 5.84 -2.65
C PHE A 264 -16.74 4.36 -2.35
N THR A 265 -16.03 3.47 -3.02
CA THR A 265 -15.94 2.06 -2.65
C THR A 265 -14.99 1.93 -1.47
N LEU A 266 -15.45 1.34 -0.36
CA LEU A 266 -14.69 1.23 0.88
C LEU A 266 -14.29 -0.22 1.18
N ILE A 267 -12.99 -0.46 1.33
CA ILE A 267 -12.41 -1.72 1.81
C ILE A 267 -11.97 -1.49 3.25
N ASN A 268 -12.58 -2.18 4.21
CA ASN A 268 -12.22 -2.04 5.61
C ASN A 268 -10.88 -2.73 5.89
N ALA A 269 -9.86 -1.92 6.14
CA ALA A 269 -8.49 -2.31 6.49
C ALA A 269 -8.14 -1.88 7.93
N ASP A 270 -9.07 -2.03 8.87
CA ASP A 270 -8.98 -1.55 10.25
C ASP A 270 -7.61 -1.86 10.88
N SER A 271 -6.85 -0.81 11.20
CA SER A 271 -5.50 -0.91 11.76
C SER A 271 -5.45 -1.57 13.16
N ALA A 272 -6.57 -1.61 13.88
CA ALA A 272 -6.65 -2.36 15.13
C ALA A 272 -6.46 -3.88 14.93
N PHE A 273 -6.62 -4.36 13.69
CA PHE A 273 -6.46 -5.76 13.32
C PHE A 273 -5.17 -6.03 12.52
N TYR A 274 -4.30 -5.04 12.34
CA TYR A 274 -3.01 -5.25 11.69
C TYR A 274 -2.14 -6.22 12.46
N TRP A 275 -1.47 -7.10 11.73
CA TRP A 275 -0.30 -7.81 12.19
C TRP A 275 0.95 -7.01 11.76
N VAL A 276 1.83 -6.70 12.71
CA VAL A 276 3.02 -5.88 12.43
C VAL A 276 4.25 -6.56 13.00
N LEU A 277 5.11 -7.04 12.13
CA LEU A 277 6.37 -7.71 12.49
C LEU A 277 7.22 -6.82 13.40
N GLY A 278 7.63 -7.38 14.52
CA GLY A 278 8.47 -6.73 15.52
C GLY A 278 7.74 -5.75 16.45
N LYS A 279 6.50 -5.33 16.13
CA LYS A 279 5.73 -4.42 17.00
C LYS A 279 4.57 -5.10 17.70
N ASN A 280 3.73 -5.82 16.97
CA ASN A 280 2.60 -6.56 17.54
C ASN A 280 2.49 -7.94 16.85
N GLU A 281 3.44 -8.78 17.13
CA GLU A 281 3.36 -10.18 16.76
C GLU A 281 2.28 -10.83 17.61
N TRP A 282 1.05 -10.78 17.18
CA TRP A 282 -0.08 -11.24 17.95
C TRP A 282 0.12 -12.66 18.49
N PRO A 283 0.40 -12.85 19.78
CA PRO A 283 0.42 -14.18 20.36
C PRO A 283 -0.94 -14.88 20.17
N ASP A 284 -2.02 -14.08 20.11
CA ASP A 284 -3.40 -14.53 19.89
C ASP A 284 -3.94 -14.16 18.49
N GLY A 285 -3.08 -14.13 17.47
CA GLY A 285 -3.42 -13.67 16.12
C GLY A 285 -4.75 -14.18 15.56
N PRO A 286 -5.03 -15.51 15.58
CA PRO A 286 -6.32 -16.02 15.14
C PRO A 286 -7.49 -15.56 16.00
N ALA A 287 -7.34 -15.49 17.33
CA ALA A 287 -8.40 -15.03 18.24
C ALA A 287 -8.73 -13.55 17.99
N LYS A 288 -7.71 -12.72 17.75
CA LYS A 288 -7.91 -11.32 17.41
C LYS A 288 -8.64 -11.16 16.07
N ALA A 289 -8.25 -11.94 15.05
CA ALA A 289 -8.92 -11.94 13.75
C ALA A 289 -10.41 -12.31 13.85
N ALA A 290 -10.81 -13.16 14.81
CA ALA A 290 -12.20 -13.49 15.10
C ALA A 290 -13.05 -12.29 15.57
N GLY A 291 -12.41 -11.27 16.13
CA GLY A 291 -13.05 -10.04 16.60
C GLY A 291 -13.36 -9.03 15.50
N PHE A 292 -12.85 -9.19 14.29
CA PHE A 292 -13.05 -8.21 13.20
C PHE A 292 -14.54 -8.02 12.88
N GLU A 293 -14.94 -6.76 12.75
CA GLU A 293 -16.31 -6.36 12.39
C GLU A 293 -16.28 -5.66 11.01
N PRO A 294 -16.82 -6.28 9.95
CA PRO A 294 -16.67 -5.77 8.57
C PRO A 294 -17.19 -4.34 8.35
N ASP A 295 -18.25 -3.95 9.06
CA ASP A 295 -18.92 -2.65 8.90
C ASP A 295 -18.56 -1.64 10.02
N ARG A 296 -17.55 -1.95 10.83
CA ARG A 296 -16.97 -1.03 11.81
C ARG A 296 -15.56 -0.64 11.36
N PHE A 297 -15.36 0.65 11.17
CA PHE A 297 -14.10 1.21 10.73
C PHE A 297 -13.34 1.81 11.91
N ASN A 298 -12.01 1.69 11.88
CA ASN A 298 -11.14 2.15 12.95
C ASN A 298 -11.39 3.62 13.32
N ASN A 299 -11.57 3.88 14.60
CA ASN A 299 -11.84 5.21 15.18
C ASN A 299 -13.07 5.94 14.60
N CYS A 300 -13.93 5.26 13.83
CA CYS A 300 -15.20 5.80 13.38
C CYS A 300 -16.33 5.46 14.33
N GLU A 301 -17.25 6.41 14.49
CA GLU A 301 -18.50 6.15 15.23
C GLU A 301 -19.50 5.38 14.36
N GLY A 302 -20.25 4.48 15.01
CA GLY A 302 -21.34 3.76 14.36
C GLY A 302 -20.87 2.64 13.42
N SER A 303 -21.66 2.39 12.39
CA SER A 303 -21.45 1.35 11.39
C SER A 303 -21.66 1.93 10.00
N THR A 304 -20.78 1.61 9.08
CA THR A 304 -20.87 1.98 7.64
C THR A 304 -20.72 0.71 6.82
N GLU A 305 -21.58 0.48 5.82
CA GLU A 305 -21.48 -0.71 4.98
C GLU A 305 -20.17 -0.70 4.19
N ALA A 306 -19.35 -1.75 4.36
CA ALA A 306 -18.12 -1.92 3.60
C ALA A 306 -18.37 -2.68 2.29
N ASP A 307 -17.63 -2.32 1.23
CA ASP A 307 -17.60 -3.03 -0.04
C ASP A 307 -16.57 -4.17 -0.04
N GLY A 308 -15.67 -4.21 0.97
CA GLY A 308 -14.66 -5.24 1.14
C GLY A 308 -14.02 -5.22 2.52
N ALA A 309 -13.19 -6.22 2.78
CA ALA A 309 -12.36 -6.34 3.98
C ALA A 309 -10.94 -6.73 3.60
N MET A 310 -9.97 -6.12 4.27
CA MET A 310 -8.55 -6.34 4.06
C MET A 310 -7.87 -6.69 5.39
N MET A 311 -7.09 -7.78 5.38
CA MET A 311 -6.18 -8.13 6.46
C MET A 311 -4.76 -7.73 6.07
N CYS A 312 -4.10 -6.90 6.89
CA CYS A 312 -2.76 -6.41 6.59
C CYS A 312 -1.68 -7.07 7.45
N PHE A 313 -0.62 -7.50 6.78
CA PHE A 313 0.64 -7.96 7.36
C PHE A 313 1.72 -6.94 7.01
N TRP A 314 2.10 -6.12 7.98
CA TRP A 314 3.15 -5.12 7.85
C TRP A 314 4.49 -5.65 8.39
N CYS A 315 5.58 -5.25 7.77
CA CYS A 315 6.93 -5.69 8.13
C CYS A 315 7.81 -4.50 8.57
N ASP A 316 7.27 -3.64 9.43
CA ASP A 316 7.95 -2.42 9.87
C ASP A 316 9.36 -2.68 10.40
N MET A 317 9.55 -3.73 11.22
CA MET A 317 10.85 -4.17 11.70
C MET A 317 11.28 -5.41 10.90
N ALA A 318 11.65 -5.19 9.63
CA ALA A 318 11.89 -6.24 8.64
C ALA A 318 13.00 -7.22 9.02
N ASP A 319 13.97 -6.78 9.84
CA ASP A 319 15.10 -7.56 10.33
C ASP A 319 14.77 -8.47 11.53
N SER A 320 13.58 -8.34 12.16
CA SER A 320 13.21 -9.03 13.40
C SER A 320 13.35 -10.56 13.35
N ASP A 321 13.00 -11.17 12.21
CA ASP A 321 13.15 -12.62 11.98
C ASP A 321 14.46 -12.95 11.24
N GLY A 322 15.33 -11.96 11.02
CA GLY A 322 16.55 -12.10 10.22
C GLY A 322 16.29 -12.33 8.73
N PRO A 323 17.33 -12.75 7.96
CA PRO A 323 17.26 -12.90 6.51
C PRO A 323 16.61 -14.24 6.08
N ASP A 324 15.43 -14.56 6.60
CA ASP A 324 14.70 -15.82 6.39
C ASP A 324 13.85 -15.85 5.11
N GLU A 325 13.94 -14.79 4.29
CA GLU A 325 13.16 -14.62 3.05
C GLU A 325 11.64 -14.67 3.26
N GLY A 326 11.17 -14.24 4.44
CA GLY A 326 9.77 -14.17 4.82
C GLY A 326 9.15 -15.51 5.25
N ALA A 327 9.95 -16.52 5.54
CA ALA A 327 9.45 -17.85 5.92
C ALA A 327 8.67 -17.82 7.23
N ALA A 328 9.18 -17.16 8.27
CA ALA A 328 8.52 -17.06 9.56
C ALA A 328 7.20 -16.29 9.48
N VAL A 329 7.16 -15.21 8.71
CA VAL A 329 5.93 -14.44 8.47
C VAL A 329 4.89 -15.29 7.76
N ALA A 330 5.28 -16.03 6.71
CA ALA A 330 4.37 -16.89 5.96
C ALA A 330 3.77 -18.01 6.82
N GLU A 331 4.55 -18.57 7.73
CA GLU A 331 4.08 -19.60 8.68
C GLU A 331 3.09 -19.01 9.70
N LYS A 332 3.44 -17.90 10.34
CA LYS A 332 2.60 -17.21 11.34
C LYS A 332 1.27 -16.71 10.73
N ALA A 333 1.30 -16.20 9.49
CA ALA A 333 0.14 -15.65 8.81
C ALA A 333 -0.95 -16.69 8.50
N ALA A 334 -0.59 -17.96 8.28
CA ALA A 334 -1.52 -18.99 7.84
C ALA A 334 -2.75 -19.13 8.75
N GLY A 335 -2.55 -19.22 10.07
CA GLY A 335 -3.63 -19.34 11.06
C GLY A 335 -4.50 -18.08 11.13
N VAL A 336 -3.89 -16.90 11.00
CA VAL A 336 -4.57 -15.60 11.02
C VAL A 336 -5.47 -15.44 9.80
N ILE A 337 -4.95 -15.73 8.59
CA ILE A 337 -5.69 -15.68 7.32
C ILE A 337 -6.90 -16.65 7.38
N ALA A 338 -6.68 -17.86 7.86
CA ALA A 338 -7.73 -18.84 7.97
C ALA A 338 -8.87 -18.40 8.91
N GLU A 339 -8.54 -17.80 10.08
CA GLU A 339 -9.57 -17.31 11.01
C GLU A 339 -10.27 -16.06 10.48
N PHE A 340 -9.53 -15.15 9.83
CA PHE A 340 -10.15 -13.98 9.23
C PHE A 340 -11.15 -14.37 8.14
N GLY A 341 -10.82 -15.37 7.29
CA GLY A 341 -11.74 -15.94 6.30
C GLY A 341 -13.02 -16.50 6.96
N ARG A 342 -12.88 -17.33 8.00
CA ARG A 342 -14.05 -17.85 8.76
C ARG A 342 -14.88 -16.73 9.38
N THR A 343 -14.23 -15.68 9.88
CA THR A 343 -14.93 -14.53 10.46
C THR A 343 -15.76 -13.79 9.43
N LEU A 344 -15.21 -13.54 8.22
CA LEU A 344 -15.96 -12.94 7.14
C LEU A 344 -17.13 -13.83 6.69
N GLU A 345 -16.96 -15.15 6.63
CA GLU A 345 -18.05 -16.05 6.31
C GLU A 345 -19.21 -16.01 7.32
N ARG A 346 -18.88 -15.88 8.62
CA ARG A 346 -19.89 -15.78 9.67
C ARG A 346 -20.64 -14.44 9.66
N LYS A 347 -19.93 -13.33 9.41
CA LYS A 347 -20.43 -11.97 9.60
C LYS A 347 -20.96 -11.30 8.33
N CYS A 348 -20.67 -11.84 7.13
CA CYS A 348 -21.10 -11.31 5.84
C CYS A 348 -22.18 -12.17 5.17
N ARG A 349 -23.14 -12.65 5.94
CA ARG A 349 -24.27 -13.47 5.45
C ARG A 349 -25.43 -12.64 4.90
#